data_db0a5afb0060b19d38a9002ec4cf8a1c
#
_entry.id   db0a5afb0060b19d38a9002ec4cf8a1c
#
_cell.length_a   1.000
_cell.length_b   1.000
_cell.length_c   1.000
_cell.angle_alpha   90.00
_cell.angle_beta   90.00
_cell.angle_gamma   90.00
#
_symmetry.space_group_name_H-M   'P 1'
#
loop_
_entity.id
_entity.type
_entity.pdbx_description
1 polymer ?
#
loop_
_entity_poly.entity_id
_entity_poly.type
_entity_poly.pdbx_seq_one_letter_code
_entity_poly.pdbx_strand_id
1 'polypeptide(L)'
;SLKKECSAQEHPLSTCFRCSKAVIRPAQSIGPHILPRTGAIEGAVNLSMPEYNFHENLFSQSFPDLQRSAILCRKNAPLISLAFQLLSKQIPCRIEGRDVGQDLIRLCKKHSEPSDSKSKLATNLTTHLREQSSKLSPYKYDLLFDKISAVNTILNLPFITSVSQLYSEIEKVFPDYA
;
A
#
# COMPACT_ATOMS: atom_id res chain seq x y z
N SER A 1 2.23 17.06 29.24
CA SER A 1 2.95 17.18 27.93
C SER A 1 4.44 17.29 28.23
N LEU A 2 5.28 16.57 27.49
CA LEU A 2 6.75 16.53 27.67
C LEU A 2 7.36 17.94 27.78
N LYS A 3 6.84 18.90 27.04
CA LYS A 3 7.29 20.30 27.10
C LYS A 3 7.17 20.91 28.50
N LYS A 4 6.08 20.62 29.22
CA LYS A 4 5.85 21.13 30.60
C LYS A 4 6.58 20.31 31.66
N GLU A 5 6.65 18.99 31.47
CA GLU A 5 7.20 18.08 32.49
C GLU A 5 8.73 18.05 32.49
N CYS A 6 9.36 18.21 31.32
CA CYS A 6 10.81 18.12 31.14
C CYS A 6 11.48 19.45 30.79
N SER A 7 10.75 20.58 30.79
CA SER A 7 11.26 21.89 30.32
C SER A 7 11.91 21.80 28.95
N ALA A 8 11.36 20.93 28.05
CA ALA A 8 11.97 20.65 26.78
C ALA A 8 11.88 21.84 25.81
N GLN A 9 12.99 22.16 25.15
CA GLN A 9 13.05 23.18 24.12
C GLN A 9 12.48 22.62 22.81
N GLU A 10 11.62 23.40 22.14
CA GLU A 10 11.00 23.03 20.89
C GLU A 10 11.84 23.52 19.72
N HIS A 11 12.25 22.60 18.86
CA HIS A 11 13.00 22.90 17.62
C HIS A 11 12.16 22.48 16.40
N PRO A 12 11.59 23.44 15.65
CA PRO A 12 10.78 23.11 14.49
C PRO A 12 11.63 22.56 13.33
N LEU A 13 11.22 21.45 12.75
CA LEU A 13 11.78 20.90 11.50
C LEU A 13 10.99 21.47 10.30
N SER A 14 11.24 22.74 10.00
CA SER A 14 10.47 23.47 8.97
C SER A 14 11.02 23.33 7.56
N THR A 15 12.31 23.01 7.39
CA THR A 15 12.93 22.95 6.06
C THR A 15 12.83 21.54 5.47
N CYS A 16 12.17 21.41 4.32
CA CYS A 16 12.08 20.18 3.56
C CYS A 16 13.26 20.08 2.55
N PHE A 17 14.14 19.11 2.75
CA PHE A 17 15.30 18.86 1.89
C PHE A 17 15.01 17.91 0.72
N ARG A 18 13.91 17.19 0.74
CA ARG A 18 13.57 16.13 -0.22
C ARG A 18 12.72 16.62 -1.38
N CYS A 19 11.66 17.39 -1.09
CA CYS A 19 10.63 17.69 -2.07
C CYS A 19 10.96 18.93 -2.90
N SER A 20 10.48 18.95 -4.14
CA SER A 20 10.47 20.13 -5.00
C SER A 20 9.50 21.19 -4.47
N LYS A 21 9.68 22.44 -4.92
CA LYS A 21 8.78 23.55 -4.53
C LYS A 21 7.33 23.29 -4.90
N ALA A 22 7.09 22.72 -6.09
CA ALA A 22 5.73 22.39 -6.55
C ALA A 22 5.02 21.40 -5.65
N VAL A 23 5.73 20.44 -5.02
CA VAL A 23 5.15 19.48 -4.06
C VAL A 23 4.88 20.14 -2.70
N ILE A 24 5.75 21.07 -2.28
CA ILE A 24 5.62 21.74 -0.97
C ILE A 24 4.42 22.71 -0.96
N ARG A 25 4.17 23.44 -2.05
CA ARG A 25 3.08 24.43 -2.11
C ARG A 25 1.71 23.86 -1.69
N PRO A 26 1.20 22.76 -2.27
CA PRO A 26 -0.06 22.17 -1.80
C PRO A 26 0.02 21.61 -0.39
N ALA A 27 1.18 21.10 0.05
CA ALA A 27 1.38 20.59 1.40
C ALA A 27 1.31 21.71 2.46
N GLN A 28 1.62 22.95 2.11
CA GLN A 28 1.54 24.10 3.01
C GLN A 28 0.09 24.45 3.43
N SER A 29 -0.93 24.00 2.69
CA SER A 29 -2.33 24.13 3.13
C SER A 29 -2.61 23.35 4.43
N ILE A 30 -1.85 22.28 4.69
CA ILE A 30 -1.96 21.41 5.87
C ILE A 30 -0.86 21.77 6.89
N GLY A 31 0.37 21.99 6.40
CA GLY A 31 1.54 22.31 7.21
C GLY A 31 2.23 23.60 6.77
N PRO A 32 1.67 24.78 7.11
CA PRO A 32 2.15 26.09 6.59
C PRO A 32 3.61 26.40 6.99
N HIS A 33 4.15 25.76 8.01
CA HIS A 33 5.53 25.90 8.47
C HIS A 33 6.56 25.17 7.62
N ILE A 34 6.12 24.30 6.69
CA ILE A 34 7.03 23.54 5.83
C ILE A 34 7.55 24.45 4.71
N LEU A 35 8.85 24.64 4.64
CA LEU A 35 9.51 25.49 3.65
C LEU A 35 10.45 24.65 2.77
N PRO A 36 10.61 24.98 1.48
CA PRO A 36 11.60 24.34 0.65
C PRO A 36 13.02 24.78 1.07
N ARG A 37 14.00 23.87 0.95
CA ARG A 37 15.41 24.24 1.12
C ARG A 37 15.82 25.31 0.10
N THR A 38 16.82 26.09 0.43
CA THR A 38 17.47 26.99 -0.52
C THR A 38 17.99 26.20 -1.72
N GLY A 39 17.68 26.66 -2.94
CA GLY A 39 18.06 25.96 -4.17
C GLY A 39 17.21 24.71 -4.50
N ALA A 40 16.06 24.50 -3.83
CA ALA A 40 15.14 23.45 -4.24
C ALA A 40 14.67 23.67 -5.69
N ILE A 41 14.63 22.58 -6.48
CA ILE A 41 14.12 22.59 -7.85
C ILE A 41 12.62 22.92 -7.86
N GLU A 42 12.12 23.47 -8.96
CA GLU A 42 10.70 23.80 -9.08
C GLU A 42 9.83 22.53 -9.09
N GLY A 43 10.11 21.57 -9.96
CA GLY A 43 9.32 20.34 -10.14
C GLY A 43 7.95 20.62 -10.76
N ALA A 44 7.11 19.58 -10.80
CA ALA A 44 5.75 19.67 -11.27
C ALA A 44 4.80 18.79 -10.39
N VAL A 45 3.56 19.22 -10.25
CA VAL A 45 2.47 18.46 -9.60
C VAL A 45 1.25 18.55 -10.49
N ASN A 46 0.68 17.42 -10.84
CA ASN A 46 -0.60 17.33 -11.54
C ASN A 46 -1.66 16.87 -10.54
N LEU A 47 -2.58 17.75 -10.19
CA LEU A 47 -3.68 17.49 -9.24
C LEU A 47 -5.00 17.15 -9.95
N SER A 48 -5.02 17.16 -11.28
CA SER A 48 -6.25 17.07 -12.07
C SER A 48 -6.59 15.67 -12.57
N MET A 49 -5.86 14.64 -12.15
CA MET A 49 -6.13 13.27 -12.59
C MET A 49 -7.27 12.66 -11.74
N PRO A 50 -8.46 12.40 -12.31
CA PRO A 50 -9.54 11.72 -11.60
C PRO A 50 -9.12 10.30 -11.20
N GLU A 51 -9.50 9.87 -10.01
CA GLU A 51 -9.13 8.56 -9.46
C GLU A 51 -9.56 7.39 -10.37
N TYR A 52 -10.75 7.48 -10.98
CA TYR A 52 -11.28 6.44 -11.87
C TYR A 52 -10.52 6.28 -13.19
N ASN A 53 -9.77 7.29 -13.64
CA ASN A 53 -8.96 7.23 -14.86
C ASN A 53 -7.50 6.85 -14.58
N PHE A 54 -7.11 6.66 -13.30
CA PHE A 54 -5.73 6.40 -12.94
C PHE A 54 -5.18 5.14 -13.63
N HIS A 55 -5.93 4.04 -13.61
CA HIS A 55 -5.52 2.77 -14.23
C HIS A 55 -5.40 2.89 -15.76
N GLU A 56 -6.38 3.51 -16.41
CA GLU A 56 -6.37 3.70 -17.86
C GLU A 56 -5.22 4.62 -18.28
N ASN A 57 -5.01 5.71 -17.57
CA ASN A 57 -3.92 6.64 -17.84
C ASN A 57 -2.55 6.04 -17.55
N LEU A 58 -2.42 5.18 -16.54
CA LEU A 58 -1.17 4.50 -16.22
C LEU A 58 -0.73 3.56 -17.36
N PHE A 59 -1.69 2.93 -18.03
CA PHE A 59 -1.42 1.94 -19.07
C PHE A 59 -1.52 2.48 -20.51
N SER A 60 -2.20 3.60 -20.75
CA SER A 60 -2.42 4.17 -22.06
C SER A 60 -1.36 5.17 -22.51
N GLN A 61 -0.67 5.80 -21.58
CA GLN A 61 0.40 6.72 -21.93
C GLN A 61 1.75 6.02 -21.84
N SER A 62 2.64 6.39 -22.76
CA SER A 62 4.07 6.15 -22.62
C SER A 62 4.52 6.85 -21.35
N PHE A 63 4.38 6.17 -20.21
CA PHE A 63 5.01 6.64 -18.98
C PHE A 63 6.53 6.52 -19.20
N PRO A 64 7.24 7.61 -19.48
CA PRO A 64 8.63 7.52 -19.92
C PRO A 64 9.55 6.96 -18.84
N ASP A 65 9.09 6.85 -17.59
CA ASP A 65 9.92 6.45 -16.46
C ASP A 65 9.17 5.60 -15.42
N LEU A 66 8.33 4.63 -15.84
CA LEU A 66 7.71 3.69 -14.88
C LEU A 66 8.74 3.02 -13.97
N GLN A 67 9.95 2.76 -14.47
CA GLN A 67 11.06 2.18 -13.69
C GLN A 67 11.56 3.07 -12.55
N ARG A 68 11.29 4.37 -12.62
CA ARG A 68 11.68 5.36 -11.59
C ARG A 68 10.49 5.93 -10.83
N SER A 69 9.31 5.37 -11.03
CA SER A 69 8.07 5.84 -10.44
C SER A 69 7.74 5.08 -9.16
N ALA A 70 7.14 5.77 -8.21
CA ALA A 70 6.55 5.18 -7.01
C ALA A 70 5.07 5.52 -6.95
N ILE A 71 4.26 4.51 -6.68
CA ILE A 71 2.82 4.65 -6.50
C ILE A 71 2.52 4.51 -5.01
N LEU A 72 1.86 5.49 -4.45
CA LEU A 72 1.52 5.53 -3.03
C LEU A 72 0.01 5.40 -2.87
N CYS A 73 -0.41 4.52 -1.98
CA CYS A 73 -1.80 4.37 -1.58
C CYS A 73 -1.89 4.15 -0.07
N ARG A 74 -2.96 4.63 0.54
CA ARG A 74 -3.19 4.44 1.97
C ARG A 74 -3.49 2.99 2.34
N LYS A 75 -4.08 2.22 1.42
CA LYS A 75 -4.46 0.81 1.59
C LYS A 75 -3.63 -0.09 0.72
N ASN A 76 -3.41 -1.33 1.17
CA ASN A 76 -2.61 -2.31 0.44
C ASN A 76 -3.37 -3.01 -0.70
N ALA A 77 -4.66 -3.29 -0.53
CA ALA A 77 -5.44 -4.02 -1.53
C ALA A 77 -5.41 -3.37 -2.92
N PRO A 78 -5.58 -2.05 -3.12
CA PRO A 78 -5.45 -1.42 -4.41
C PRO A 78 -4.03 -1.52 -5.00
N LEU A 79 -2.99 -1.40 -4.16
CA LEU A 79 -1.59 -1.55 -4.61
C LEU A 79 -1.31 -2.96 -5.10
N ILE A 80 -1.82 -3.97 -4.41
CA ILE A 80 -1.67 -5.37 -4.79
C ILE A 80 -2.37 -5.63 -6.13
N SER A 81 -3.61 -5.17 -6.28
CA SER A 81 -4.33 -5.28 -7.56
C SER A 81 -3.54 -4.66 -8.72
N LEU A 82 -3.02 -3.47 -8.51
CA LEU A 82 -2.22 -2.77 -9.51
C LEU A 82 -0.90 -3.48 -9.81
N ALA A 83 -0.21 -3.99 -8.79
CA ALA A 83 1.04 -4.73 -8.98
C ALA A 83 0.83 -5.96 -9.87
N PHE A 84 -0.23 -6.75 -9.65
CA PHE A 84 -0.54 -7.89 -10.50
C PHE A 84 -0.94 -7.49 -11.92
N GLN A 85 -1.62 -6.35 -12.11
CA GLN A 85 -1.91 -5.82 -13.44
C GLN A 85 -0.62 -5.39 -14.17
N LEU A 86 0.33 -4.77 -13.48
CA LEU A 86 1.64 -4.41 -14.04
C LEU A 86 2.42 -5.67 -14.43
N LEU A 87 2.51 -6.66 -13.55
CA LEU A 87 3.18 -7.93 -13.82
C LEU A 87 2.56 -8.68 -15.00
N SER A 88 1.23 -8.69 -15.13
CA SER A 88 0.54 -9.31 -16.27
C SER A 88 0.88 -8.65 -17.61
N LYS A 89 1.30 -7.38 -17.58
CA LYS A 89 1.79 -6.61 -18.74
C LYS A 89 3.33 -6.67 -18.87
N GLN A 90 3.99 -7.56 -18.15
CA GLN A 90 5.45 -7.69 -18.13
C GLN A 90 6.19 -6.42 -17.64
N ILE A 91 5.53 -5.60 -16.85
CA ILE A 91 6.12 -4.42 -16.21
C ILE A 91 6.59 -4.84 -14.81
N PRO A 92 7.90 -4.93 -14.55
CA PRO A 92 8.41 -5.34 -13.26
C PRO A 92 8.06 -4.28 -12.19
N CYS A 93 7.52 -4.73 -11.08
CA CYS A 93 7.18 -3.88 -9.94
C CYS A 93 7.30 -4.67 -8.63
N ARG A 94 7.35 -3.95 -7.53
CA ARG A 94 7.35 -4.53 -6.19
C ARG A 94 6.53 -3.65 -5.25
N ILE A 95 6.03 -4.23 -4.17
CA ILE A 95 5.37 -3.48 -3.10
C ILE A 95 6.35 -3.38 -1.94
N GLU A 96 6.64 -2.14 -1.53
CA GLU A 96 7.45 -1.88 -0.34
C GLU A 96 6.61 -2.10 0.92
N GLY A 97 7.14 -2.85 1.86
CA GLY A 97 6.48 -3.17 3.13
C GLY A 97 6.89 -4.56 3.61
N ARG A 98 8.05 -4.64 4.28
CA ARG A 98 8.67 -5.90 4.72
C ARG A 98 7.70 -6.84 5.42
N ASP A 99 6.84 -6.32 6.29
CA ASP A 99 5.97 -7.14 7.12
C ASP A 99 4.61 -7.46 6.48
N VAL A 100 4.24 -6.76 5.40
CA VAL A 100 2.89 -6.89 4.79
C VAL A 100 2.71 -8.28 4.18
N GLY A 101 3.65 -8.74 3.37
CA GLY A 101 3.58 -10.07 2.74
C GLY A 101 3.53 -11.18 3.78
N GLN A 102 4.43 -11.13 4.77
CA GLN A 102 4.48 -12.10 5.87
C GLN A 102 3.21 -12.10 6.72
N ASP A 103 2.62 -10.93 6.95
CA ASP A 103 1.35 -10.78 7.66
C ASP A 103 0.17 -11.38 6.90
N LEU A 104 0.13 -11.21 5.56
CA LEU A 104 -0.88 -11.85 4.72
C LEU A 104 -0.75 -13.37 4.75
N ILE A 105 0.46 -13.91 4.61
CA ILE A 105 0.73 -15.35 4.69
C ILE A 105 0.36 -15.89 6.06
N ARG A 106 0.72 -15.19 7.12
CA ARG A 106 0.40 -15.56 8.51
C ARG A 106 -1.12 -15.60 8.76
N LEU A 107 -1.84 -14.62 8.21
CA LEU A 107 -3.30 -14.58 8.25
C LEU A 107 -3.90 -15.79 7.53
N CYS A 108 -3.43 -16.11 6.34
CA CYS A 108 -3.91 -17.27 5.58
C CYS A 108 -3.63 -18.60 6.31
N LYS A 109 -2.40 -18.81 6.79
CA LYS A 109 -2.01 -20.01 7.55
C LYS A 109 -2.83 -20.22 8.82
N LYS A 110 -3.32 -19.17 9.44
CA LYS A 110 -4.21 -19.27 10.62
C LYS A 110 -5.62 -19.79 10.27
N HIS A 111 -6.05 -19.61 9.03
CA HIS A 111 -7.44 -19.88 8.61
C HIS A 111 -7.58 -20.96 7.55
N SER A 112 -6.48 -21.56 7.10
CA SER A 112 -6.50 -22.60 6.07
C SER A 112 -5.17 -23.38 6.04
N GLU A 113 -5.27 -24.65 5.69
CA GLU A 113 -4.12 -25.49 5.36
C GLU A 113 -3.70 -25.29 3.90
N PRO A 114 -2.41 -25.53 3.56
CA PRO A 114 -1.94 -25.40 2.17
C PRO A 114 -2.70 -26.27 1.15
N SER A 115 -3.28 -27.37 1.60
CA SER A 115 -4.09 -28.32 0.80
C SER A 115 -5.54 -27.88 0.61
N ASP A 116 -5.99 -26.85 1.31
CA ASP A 116 -7.37 -26.39 1.23
C ASP A 116 -7.67 -25.71 -0.11
N SER A 117 -8.95 -25.71 -0.49
CA SER A 117 -9.41 -24.98 -1.67
C SER A 117 -9.39 -23.47 -1.44
N LYS A 118 -9.23 -22.70 -2.52
CA LYS A 118 -9.34 -21.23 -2.51
C LYS A 118 -10.65 -20.75 -1.88
N SER A 119 -11.75 -21.43 -2.24
CA SER A 119 -13.08 -21.09 -1.74
C SER A 119 -13.20 -21.29 -0.23
N LYS A 120 -12.59 -22.35 0.31
CA LYS A 120 -12.57 -22.60 1.76
C LYS A 120 -11.81 -21.48 2.49
N LEU A 121 -10.62 -21.10 2.01
CA LEU A 121 -9.88 -19.99 2.59
C LEU A 121 -10.68 -18.68 2.54
N ALA A 122 -11.26 -18.32 1.38
CA ALA A 122 -12.07 -17.10 1.24
C ALA A 122 -13.26 -17.09 2.20
N THR A 123 -13.96 -18.21 2.35
CA THR A 123 -15.07 -18.35 3.29
C THR A 123 -14.61 -18.18 4.73
N ASN A 124 -13.52 -18.84 5.13
CA ASN A 124 -12.97 -18.74 6.48
C ASN A 124 -12.55 -17.32 6.83
N LEU A 125 -11.89 -16.60 5.90
CA LEU A 125 -11.49 -15.21 6.09
C LEU A 125 -12.70 -14.28 6.22
N THR A 126 -13.73 -14.49 5.40
CA THR A 126 -14.98 -13.71 5.48
C THR A 126 -15.72 -13.94 6.80
N THR A 127 -15.77 -15.19 7.26
CA THR A 127 -16.35 -15.56 8.56
C THR A 127 -15.56 -14.91 9.70
N HIS A 128 -14.23 -15.01 9.66
CA HIS A 128 -13.36 -14.36 10.64
C HIS A 128 -13.58 -12.84 10.70
N LEU A 129 -13.65 -12.17 9.57
CA LEU A 129 -13.92 -10.74 9.52
C LEU A 129 -15.24 -10.36 10.20
N ARG A 130 -16.30 -11.16 9.93
CA ARG A 130 -17.62 -10.97 10.54
C ARG A 130 -17.59 -11.14 12.06
N GLU A 131 -16.91 -12.17 12.54
CA GLU A 131 -16.76 -12.44 13.98
C GLU A 131 -15.97 -11.35 14.72
N GLN A 132 -15.07 -10.67 14.02
CA GLN A 132 -14.26 -9.59 14.59
C GLN A 132 -14.94 -8.22 14.55
N SER A 133 -16.05 -8.08 13.83
CA SER A 133 -16.71 -6.77 13.62
C SER A 133 -17.16 -6.09 14.92
N SER A 134 -17.60 -6.88 15.92
CA SER A 134 -18.01 -6.37 17.24
C SER A 134 -16.90 -6.36 18.30
N LYS A 135 -15.74 -6.98 18.00
CA LYS A 135 -14.65 -7.18 18.98
C LYS A 135 -13.50 -6.19 18.78
N LEU A 136 -13.33 -5.68 17.56
CA LEU A 136 -12.24 -4.79 17.21
C LEU A 136 -12.69 -3.32 17.24
N SER A 137 -11.75 -2.42 17.56
CA SER A 137 -11.95 -1.00 17.31
C SER A 137 -12.07 -0.73 15.81
N PRO A 138 -12.75 0.37 15.38
CA PRO A 138 -12.93 0.69 13.97
C PRO A 138 -11.62 0.67 13.17
N TYR A 139 -10.55 1.25 13.73
CA TYR A 139 -9.23 1.26 13.10
C TYR A 139 -8.64 -0.16 12.90
N LYS A 140 -8.74 -1.03 13.91
CA LYS A 140 -8.24 -2.41 13.82
C LYS A 140 -9.08 -3.25 12.86
N TYR A 141 -10.38 -3.01 12.80
CA TYR A 141 -11.27 -3.64 11.84
C TYR A 141 -10.92 -3.25 10.41
N ASP A 142 -10.69 -1.96 10.13
CA ASP A 142 -10.27 -1.47 8.82
C ASP A 142 -8.94 -2.09 8.37
N LEU A 143 -7.97 -2.27 9.27
CA LEU A 143 -6.72 -2.95 8.96
C LEU A 143 -6.92 -4.43 8.60
N LEU A 144 -7.78 -5.13 9.35
CA LEU A 144 -8.10 -6.52 9.06
C LEU A 144 -8.86 -6.66 7.74
N PHE A 145 -9.81 -5.76 7.50
CA PHE A 145 -10.56 -5.69 6.25
C PHE A 145 -9.63 -5.47 5.04
N ASP A 146 -8.68 -4.56 5.13
CA ASP A 146 -7.69 -4.30 4.06
C ASP A 146 -6.83 -5.55 3.77
N LYS A 147 -6.36 -6.24 4.82
CA LYS A 147 -5.58 -7.49 4.67
C LYS A 147 -6.41 -8.60 3.99
N ILE A 148 -7.64 -8.81 4.41
CA ILE A 148 -8.53 -9.82 3.81
C ILE A 148 -8.88 -9.44 2.37
N SER A 149 -9.14 -8.18 2.09
CA SER A 149 -9.39 -7.69 0.73
C SER A 149 -8.19 -7.93 -0.17
N ALA A 150 -6.98 -7.69 0.32
CA ALA A 150 -5.74 -7.97 -0.39
C ALA A 150 -5.60 -9.46 -0.76
N VAL A 151 -5.81 -10.36 0.21
CA VAL A 151 -5.80 -11.81 -0.04
C VAL A 151 -6.84 -12.21 -1.07
N ASN A 152 -8.07 -11.73 -0.94
CA ASN A 152 -9.15 -12.04 -1.88
C ASN A 152 -8.84 -11.51 -3.30
N THR A 153 -8.21 -10.36 -3.43
CA THR A 153 -7.75 -9.84 -4.73
C THR A 153 -6.78 -10.83 -5.41
N ILE A 154 -5.82 -11.37 -4.67
CA ILE A 154 -4.87 -12.34 -5.21
C ILE A 154 -5.57 -13.68 -5.52
N LEU A 155 -6.42 -14.18 -4.62
CA LEU A 155 -7.18 -15.41 -4.81
C LEU A 155 -8.05 -15.40 -6.07
N ASN A 156 -8.56 -14.23 -6.46
CA ASN A 156 -9.39 -14.06 -7.65
C ASN A 156 -8.59 -13.96 -8.96
N LEU A 157 -7.26 -13.94 -8.90
CA LEU A 157 -6.45 -13.97 -10.12
C LEU A 157 -6.62 -15.31 -10.84
N PRO A 158 -6.74 -15.31 -12.18
CA PRO A 158 -7.08 -16.51 -12.95
C PRO A 158 -6.02 -17.61 -12.88
N PHE A 159 -4.79 -17.24 -12.64
CA PHE A 159 -3.66 -18.18 -12.56
C PHE A 159 -3.44 -18.75 -11.15
N ILE A 160 -4.11 -18.25 -10.13
CA ILE A 160 -4.05 -18.81 -8.78
C ILE A 160 -5.02 -19.99 -8.68
N THR A 161 -4.51 -21.19 -8.53
CA THR A 161 -5.29 -22.43 -8.48
C THR A 161 -5.34 -23.07 -7.09
N SER A 162 -4.36 -22.74 -6.22
CA SER A 162 -4.22 -23.33 -4.89
C SER A 162 -3.78 -22.31 -3.84
N VAL A 163 -3.96 -22.66 -2.56
CA VAL A 163 -3.47 -21.86 -1.43
C VAL A 163 -1.93 -21.82 -1.39
N SER A 164 -1.26 -22.91 -1.75
CA SER A 164 0.21 -22.93 -1.84
C SER A 164 0.74 -21.96 -2.89
N GLN A 165 0.05 -21.87 -4.03
CA GLN A 165 0.42 -20.92 -5.08
C GLN A 165 0.18 -19.47 -4.65
N LEU A 166 -0.88 -19.21 -3.87
CA LEU A 166 -1.11 -17.90 -3.26
C LEU A 166 0.10 -17.44 -2.45
N TYR A 167 0.68 -18.32 -1.62
CA TYR A 167 1.86 -17.96 -0.81
C TYR A 167 3.05 -17.59 -1.69
N SER A 168 3.34 -18.40 -2.70
CA SER A 168 4.43 -18.12 -3.64
C SER A 168 4.25 -16.78 -4.38
N GLU A 169 3.03 -16.42 -4.76
CA GLU A 169 2.77 -15.15 -5.44
C GLU A 169 2.86 -13.95 -4.47
N ILE A 170 2.44 -14.10 -3.23
CA ILE A 170 2.65 -13.06 -2.20
C ILE A 170 4.16 -12.81 -2.02
N GLU A 171 4.97 -13.85 -1.89
CA GLU A 171 6.43 -13.73 -1.73
C GLU A 171 7.11 -13.04 -2.92
N LYS A 172 6.63 -13.26 -4.15
CA LYS A 172 7.16 -12.59 -5.34
C LYS A 172 6.89 -11.08 -5.34
N VAL A 173 5.71 -10.66 -4.88
CA VAL A 173 5.29 -9.25 -4.88
C VAL A 173 5.86 -8.49 -3.69
N PHE A 174 6.10 -9.20 -2.58
CA PHE A 174 6.70 -8.67 -1.35
C PHE A 174 8.02 -9.39 -1.05
N PRO A 175 9.07 -9.16 -1.84
CA PRO A 175 10.33 -9.85 -1.63
C PRO A 175 10.96 -9.43 -0.30
N ASP A 176 11.42 -10.42 0.48
CA ASP A 176 12.26 -10.17 1.63
C ASP A 176 13.65 -9.73 1.15
N TYR A 177 14.05 -8.52 1.49
CA TYR A 177 15.44 -8.10 1.33
C TYR A 177 16.22 -8.58 2.55
N ALA A 178 17.09 -9.53 2.35
CA ALA A 178 18.16 -9.86 3.27
C ALA A 178 19.22 -8.74 3.28
#